data_76528fd3b09da482414964c3c92bb190
#
_entry.id   76528fd3b09da482414964c3c92bb190
#
_cell.length_a   1.000
_cell.length_b   1.000
_cell.length_c   1.000
_cell.angle_alpha   90.00
_cell.angle_beta   90.00
_cell.angle_gamma   90.00
#
_symmetry.space_group_name_H-M   'P 1'
#
loop_
_entity.id
_entity.type
_entity.pdbx_description
1 polymer ?
#
loop_
_entity_poly.entity_id
_entity_poly.type
_entity_poly.pdbx_seq_one_letter_code
_entity_poly.pdbx_strand_id
1 'polypeptide(L)'
;FQGSMMHCHDGRVLAAVYLATSALGAIAPAMHHRMWRDPANMDNVEKLAQREVTIIGPASGIQACGDTGPGRMEQPETIIDQASAMFTNGVLQGKKVVITAGPTREALDPVRYISNHSSGKMGYALAQAAIEAGAKVRLISGPVDIAAPERCQLTRVVSAEDMLSASLEAAAGADVFIAAAAVADYRASTIEPQKIKKQGDQMTVSLEKNPDIVATVAAANPALFVVGFAAETQDIE
;
A
#
# COMPACT_ATOMS: atom_id res chain seq x y z
N PHE A 1 7.17 -19.41 -28.48
CA PHE A 1 6.23 -18.44 -27.90
C PHE A 1 6.62 -17.00 -28.25
N GLN A 2 7.88 -16.56 -27.98
CA GLN A 2 8.36 -15.22 -28.33
C GLN A 2 8.23 -14.90 -29.82
N GLY A 3 8.63 -15.85 -30.69
CA GLY A 3 8.46 -15.70 -32.13
C GLY A 3 6.98 -15.58 -32.55
N SER A 4 6.07 -16.32 -31.91
CA SER A 4 4.63 -16.23 -32.19
C SER A 4 4.06 -14.88 -31.79
N MET A 5 4.46 -14.32 -30.63
CA MET A 5 4.07 -12.97 -30.20
C MET A 5 4.58 -11.90 -31.15
N MET A 6 5.84 -12.01 -31.57
CA MET A 6 6.47 -11.02 -32.43
C MET A 6 5.88 -10.97 -33.83
N HIS A 7 5.54 -12.11 -34.42
CA HIS A 7 5.02 -12.24 -35.81
C HIS A 7 3.49 -12.30 -35.86
N CYS A 8 2.78 -12.04 -34.76
CA CYS A 8 1.32 -12.07 -34.70
C CYS A 8 0.71 -13.40 -35.17
N HIS A 9 1.39 -14.52 -34.91
CA HIS A 9 0.86 -15.85 -35.24
C HIS A 9 -0.16 -16.28 -34.18
N ASP A 10 -1.39 -16.42 -34.58
CA ASP A 10 -2.58 -16.63 -33.74
C ASP A 10 -2.82 -18.06 -33.26
N GLY A 11 -1.97 -18.99 -33.61
CA GLY A 11 -2.14 -20.40 -33.26
C GLY A 11 -2.06 -20.75 -31.76
N ARG A 12 -1.91 -19.77 -30.86
CA ARG A 12 -1.80 -19.98 -29.41
C ARG A 12 -2.62 -18.96 -28.65
N VAL A 13 -3.42 -19.43 -27.68
CA VAL A 13 -4.31 -18.60 -26.85
C VAL A 13 -3.58 -17.41 -26.21
N LEU A 14 -2.37 -17.63 -25.66
CA LEU A 14 -1.59 -16.56 -25.04
C LEU A 14 -1.17 -15.46 -26.04
N ALA A 15 -0.83 -15.81 -27.28
CA ALA A 15 -0.49 -14.84 -28.31
C ALA A 15 -1.72 -14.03 -28.74
N ALA A 16 -2.89 -14.70 -28.87
CA ALA A 16 -4.16 -14.05 -29.18
C ALA A 16 -4.60 -13.10 -28.05
N VAL A 17 -4.50 -13.52 -26.79
CA VAL A 17 -4.80 -12.65 -25.62
C VAL A 17 -3.89 -11.43 -25.61
N TYR A 18 -2.59 -11.61 -25.83
CA TYR A 18 -1.64 -10.50 -25.89
C TYR A 18 -2.00 -9.48 -26.98
N LEU A 19 -2.38 -9.96 -28.17
CA LEU A 19 -2.78 -9.09 -29.30
C LEU A 19 -4.10 -8.35 -29.05
N ALA A 20 -4.99 -8.95 -28.26
CA ALA A 20 -6.31 -8.39 -27.97
C ALA A 20 -6.35 -7.48 -26.73
N THR A 21 -5.27 -7.41 -25.94
CA THR A 21 -5.26 -6.62 -24.71
C THR A 21 -4.63 -5.24 -24.93
N SER A 22 -5.15 -4.25 -24.19
CA SER A 22 -4.51 -2.94 -24.00
C SER A 22 -3.69 -2.84 -22.72
N ALA A 23 -3.59 -3.92 -21.94
CA ALA A 23 -2.81 -3.96 -20.71
C ALA A 23 -1.30 -3.95 -21.00
N LEU A 24 -0.52 -3.47 -20.03
CA LEU A 24 0.94 -3.55 -20.08
C LEU A 24 1.39 -5.02 -20.18
N GLY A 25 2.30 -5.29 -21.10
CA GLY A 25 2.82 -6.64 -21.33
C GLY A 25 4.18 -6.86 -20.68
N ALA A 26 4.34 -7.97 -19.98
CA ALA A 26 5.64 -8.43 -19.49
C ALA A 26 5.86 -9.90 -19.81
N ILE A 27 7.11 -10.30 -20.04
CA ILE A 27 7.50 -11.70 -20.17
C ILE A 27 8.68 -12.02 -19.25
N ALA A 28 8.63 -13.19 -18.60
CA ALA A 28 9.74 -13.75 -17.83
C ALA A 28 10.29 -14.97 -18.58
N PRO A 29 11.31 -14.81 -19.44
CA PRO A 29 11.83 -15.90 -20.28
C PRO A 29 12.64 -16.90 -19.45
N ALA A 30 12.50 -18.18 -19.80
CA ALA A 30 13.35 -19.25 -19.28
C ALA A 30 13.66 -20.23 -20.40
N MET A 31 14.95 -20.49 -20.66
CA MET A 31 15.40 -21.42 -21.68
C MET A 31 16.89 -21.79 -21.46
N HIS A 32 17.39 -22.78 -22.20
CA HIS A 32 18.80 -23.12 -22.17
C HIS A 32 19.67 -21.92 -22.61
N HIS A 33 20.83 -21.72 -21.98
CA HIS A 33 21.70 -20.57 -22.20
C HIS A 33 22.12 -20.36 -23.68
N ARG A 34 22.29 -21.44 -24.44
CA ARG A 34 22.60 -21.36 -25.88
C ARG A 34 21.40 -20.88 -26.69
N MET A 35 20.19 -21.34 -26.34
CA MET A 35 18.95 -20.84 -26.96
C MET A 35 18.73 -19.36 -26.64
N TRP A 36 19.03 -18.94 -25.41
CA TRP A 36 18.94 -17.53 -25.04
C TRP A 36 19.85 -16.65 -25.89
N ARG A 37 21.11 -17.09 -26.12
CA ARG A 37 22.10 -16.34 -26.87
C ARG A 37 21.98 -16.51 -28.39
N ASP A 38 21.07 -17.32 -28.87
CA ASP A 38 20.84 -17.48 -30.31
C ASP A 38 20.43 -16.14 -30.94
N PRO A 39 21.08 -15.71 -32.04
CA PRO A 39 20.79 -14.43 -32.69
C PRO A 39 19.30 -14.22 -32.99
N ALA A 40 18.61 -15.25 -33.51
CA ALA A 40 17.20 -15.15 -33.85
C ALA A 40 16.32 -14.93 -32.61
N ASN A 41 16.70 -15.50 -31.45
CA ASN A 41 16.02 -15.28 -30.23
C ASN A 41 16.28 -13.86 -29.67
N MET A 42 17.53 -13.40 -29.73
CA MET A 42 17.90 -12.04 -29.31
C MET A 42 17.19 -10.97 -30.15
N ASP A 43 17.11 -11.15 -31.47
CA ASP A 43 16.33 -10.27 -32.36
C ASP A 43 14.84 -10.22 -31.96
N ASN A 44 14.26 -11.37 -31.56
CA ASN A 44 12.87 -11.42 -31.10
C ASN A 44 12.68 -10.67 -29.78
N VAL A 45 13.61 -10.82 -28.84
CA VAL A 45 13.59 -10.12 -27.55
C VAL A 45 13.70 -8.60 -27.76
N GLU A 46 14.63 -8.16 -28.61
CA GLU A 46 14.80 -6.74 -28.92
C GLU A 46 13.54 -6.14 -29.55
N LYS A 47 12.93 -6.83 -30.50
CA LYS A 47 11.66 -6.36 -31.11
C LYS A 47 10.51 -6.30 -30.13
N LEU A 48 10.43 -7.23 -29.17
CA LEU A 48 9.43 -7.16 -28.11
C LEU A 48 9.67 -5.96 -27.19
N ALA A 49 10.94 -5.69 -26.83
CA ALA A 49 11.31 -4.52 -26.05
C ALA A 49 10.96 -3.20 -26.78
N GLN A 50 11.22 -3.12 -28.10
CA GLN A 50 10.82 -1.98 -28.95
C GLN A 50 9.30 -1.77 -29.00
N ARG A 51 8.50 -2.82 -28.74
CA ARG A 51 7.02 -2.77 -28.62
C ARG A 51 6.55 -2.58 -27.19
N GLU A 52 7.40 -2.05 -26.32
CA GLU A 52 7.11 -1.75 -24.92
C GLU A 52 6.76 -2.99 -24.05
N VAL A 53 7.15 -4.21 -24.50
CA VAL A 53 7.04 -5.40 -23.66
C VAL A 53 8.21 -5.41 -22.67
N THR A 54 7.87 -5.43 -21.38
CA THR A 54 8.90 -5.53 -20.32
C THR A 54 9.49 -6.94 -20.27
N ILE A 55 10.83 -7.04 -20.33
CA ILE A 55 11.54 -8.31 -20.24
C ILE A 55 12.09 -8.47 -18.83
N ILE A 56 11.59 -9.45 -18.09
CA ILE A 56 11.99 -9.73 -16.71
C ILE A 56 12.96 -10.92 -16.69
N GLY A 57 14.24 -10.65 -16.51
CA GLY A 57 15.30 -11.65 -16.60
C GLY A 57 15.77 -11.91 -18.06
N PRO A 58 16.28 -13.13 -18.36
CA PRO A 58 16.45 -14.27 -17.46
C PRO A 58 17.62 -14.11 -16.49
N ALA A 59 17.56 -14.80 -15.35
CA ALA A 59 18.67 -14.90 -14.41
C ALA A 59 19.81 -15.74 -14.98
N SER A 60 21.02 -15.51 -14.47
CA SER A 60 22.19 -16.36 -14.73
C SER A 60 22.38 -17.36 -13.57
N GLY A 61 22.80 -18.58 -13.91
CA GLY A 61 23.06 -19.61 -12.93
C GLY A 61 23.21 -20.99 -13.53
N ILE A 62 23.31 -21.99 -12.65
CA ILE A 62 23.34 -23.41 -13.03
C ILE A 62 21.96 -23.79 -13.56
N GLN A 63 21.92 -24.42 -14.73
CA GLN A 63 20.72 -24.92 -15.38
C GLN A 63 20.52 -26.42 -15.10
N ALA A 64 19.33 -26.97 -15.39
CA ALA A 64 19.03 -28.38 -15.16
C ALA A 64 19.96 -29.37 -15.89
N CYS A 65 20.59 -28.94 -16.99
CA CYS A 65 21.60 -29.71 -17.72
C CYS A 65 23.00 -29.65 -17.11
N GLY A 66 23.23 -28.91 -16.03
CA GLY A 66 24.52 -28.70 -15.38
C GLY A 66 25.35 -27.54 -15.97
N ASP A 67 24.95 -26.95 -17.09
CA ASP A 67 25.63 -25.79 -17.67
C ASP A 67 25.33 -24.51 -16.87
N THR A 68 26.28 -23.57 -16.89
CA THR A 68 26.11 -22.27 -16.22
C THR A 68 25.99 -21.16 -17.27
N GLY A 69 24.97 -20.29 -17.11
CA GLY A 69 24.79 -19.17 -18.05
C GLY A 69 23.44 -18.48 -17.86
N PRO A 70 23.14 -17.43 -18.66
CA PRO A 70 21.84 -16.78 -18.70
C PRO A 70 20.78 -17.72 -19.29
N GLY A 71 19.56 -17.65 -18.80
CA GLY A 71 18.44 -18.46 -19.29
C GLY A 71 17.63 -19.13 -18.17
N ARG A 72 18.07 -19.01 -16.93
CA ARG A 72 17.27 -19.44 -15.77
C ARG A 72 16.11 -18.47 -15.52
N MET A 73 14.93 -19.00 -15.16
CA MET A 73 13.83 -18.17 -14.73
C MET A 73 14.22 -17.31 -13.53
N GLU A 74 13.79 -16.06 -13.52
CA GLU A 74 13.93 -15.19 -12.36
C GLU A 74 13.19 -15.74 -11.14
N GLN A 75 13.59 -15.32 -9.95
CA GLN A 75 12.89 -15.68 -8.72
C GLN A 75 11.48 -15.06 -8.72
N PRO A 76 10.47 -15.75 -8.18
CA PRO A 76 9.10 -15.24 -8.14
C PRO A 76 8.99 -13.85 -7.52
N GLU A 77 9.74 -13.58 -6.46
CA GLU A 77 9.78 -12.28 -5.77
C GLU A 77 10.26 -11.17 -6.71
N THR A 78 11.33 -11.42 -7.46
CA THR A 78 11.87 -10.47 -8.46
C THR A 78 10.87 -10.21 -9.58
N ILE A 79 10.16 -11.25 -10.03
CA ILE A 79 9.12 -11.11 -11.07
C ILE A 79 7.97 -10.25 -10.55
N ILE A 80 7.52 -10.48 -9.32
CA ILE A 80 6.45 -9.69 -8.69
C ILE A 80 6.88 -8.24 -8.53
N ASP A 81 8.09 -7.99 -8.03
CA ASP A 81 8.61 -6.63 -7.82
C ASP A 81 8.70 -5.85 -9.14
N GLN A 82 9.28 -6.45 -10.18
CA GLN A 82 9.43 -5.80 -11.49
C GLN A 82 8.08 -5.60 -12.19
N ALA A 83 7.19 -6.59 -12.14
CA ALA A 83 5.83 -6.45 -12.68
C ALA A 83 5.06 -5.35 -11.96
N SER A 84 5.16 -5.27 -10.62
CA SER A 84 4.53 -4.22 -9.82
C SER A 84 5.06 -2.83 -10.14
N ALA A 85 6.36 -2.71 -10.43
CA ALA A 85 6.99 -1.43 -10.81
C ALA A 85 6.44 -0.86 -12.12
N MET A 86 5.89 -1.69 -13.02
CA MET A 86 5.25 -1.24 -14.27
C MET A 86 4.00 -0.38 -14.03
N PHE A 87 3.36 -0.51 -12.87
CA PHE A 87 2.16 0.23 -12.51
C PHE A 87 2.46 1.49 -11.68
N THR A 88 3.73 1.79 -11.40
CA THR A 88 4.11 2.99 -10.65
C THR A 88 4.29 4.18 -11.59
N ASN A 89 3.69 5.33 -11.27
CA ASN A 89 3.91 6.56 -12.02
C ASN A 89 5.16 7.34 -11.59
N GLY A 90 5.83 6.89 -10.53
CA GLY A 90 7.11 7.42 -10.05
C GLY A 90 7.09 8.81 -9.40
N VAL A 91 5.93 9.49 -9.32
CA VAL A 91 5.83 10.87 -8.78
C VAL A 91 6.30 10.95 -7.33
N LEU A 92 6.06 9.91 -6.53
CA LEU A 92 6.50 9.79 -5.14
C LEU A 92 7.67 8.79 -4.97
N GLN A 93 8.41 8.51 -6.03
CA GLN A 93 9.52 7.55 -5.99
C GLN A 93 10.52 7.88 -4.88
N GLY A 94 10.77 6.91 -4.00
CA GLY A 94 11.69 7.04 -2.87
C GLY A 94 11.16 7.83 -1.67
N LYS A 95 9.98 8.47 -1.77
CA LYS A 95 9.35 9.19 -0.67
C LYS A 95 8.77 8.24 0.37
N LYS A 96 8.86 8.63 1.63
CA LYS A 96 8.23 7.94 2.76
C LYS A 96 6.94 8.67 3.12
N VAL A 97 5.81 7.99 3.00
CA VAL A 97 4.47 8.53 3.26
C VAL A 97 3.84 7.79 4.43
N VAL A 98 3.40 8.53 5.44
CA VAL A 98 2.64 8.02 6.59
C VAL A 98 1.20 8.44 6.43
N ILE A 99 0.28 7.50 6.61
CA ILE A 99 -1.16 7.75 6.44
C ILE A 99 -1.90 7.19 7.64
N THR A 100 -2.79 8.00 8.27
CA THR A 100 -3.74 7.48 9.25
C THR A 100 -5.08 7.17 8.60
N ALA A 101 -5.76 6.11 9.05
CA ALA A 101 -7.02 5.67 8.47
C ALA A 101 -7.96 5.06 9.51
N GLY A 102 -9.25 4.99 9.17
CA GLY A 102 -10.27 4.38 10.03
C GLY A 102 -10.65 5.22 11.25
N PRO A 103 -11.58 4.74 12.07
CA PRO A 103 -11.98 5.40 13.32
C PRO A 103 -11.03 5.04 14.46
N THR A 104 -10.96 5.88 15.49
CA THR A 104 -10.52 5.44 16.82
C THR A 104 -11.69 4.96 17.66
N ARG A 105 -11.42 4.16 18.66
CA ARG A 105 -12.40 3.66 19.65
C ARG A 105 -11.92 3.98 21.05
N GLU A 106 -12.66 4.85 21.72
CA GLU A 106 -12.33 5.30 23.06
C GLU A 106 -13.16 4.50 24.07
N ALA A 107 -12.53 3.62 24.80
CA ALA A 107 -13.22 2.71 25.72
C ALA A 107 -13.94 3.47 26.84
N LEU A 108 -15.17 3.06 27.16
CA LEU A 108 -15.93 3.43 28.37
C LEU A 108 -15.78 2.34 29.43
N ASP A 109 -15.84 1.10 28.99
CA ASP A 109 -15.69 -0.11 29.78
C ASP A 109 -15.19 -1.26 28.85
N PRO A 110 -14.97 -2.50 29.32
CA PRO A 110 -14.49 -3.60 28.47
C PRO A 110 -15.40 -3.97 27.28
N VAL A 111 -16.62 -3.42 27.22
CA VAL A 111 -17.65 -3.78 26.22
C VAL A 111 -18.04 -2.62 25.33
N ARG A 112 -18.02 -1.38 25.85
CA ARG A 112 -18.53 -0.18 25.19
C ARG A 112 -17.42 0.82 24.92
N TYR A 113 -17.56 1.54 23.81
CA TYR A 113 -16.64 2.60 23.39
C TYR A 113 -17.39 3.71 22.66
N ILE A 114 -16.79 4.89 22.63
CA ILE A 114 -17.16 6.02 21.75
C ILE A 114 -16.32 5.90 20.49
N SER A 115 -16.92 6.16 19.33
CA SER A 115 -16.22 6.13 18.06
C SER A 115 -16.94 6.98 17.02
N ASN A 116 -16.22 7.36 15.96
CA ASN A 116 -16.77 8.04 14.79
C ASN A 116 -17.20 7.03 13.72
N HIS A 117 -18.20 7.40 12.92
CA HIS A 117 -18.53 6.65 11.71
C HIS A 117 -17.42 6.81 10.67
N SER A 118 -16.62 5.78 10.48
CA SER A 118 -15.60 5.74 9.42
C SER A 118 -15.38 4.31 8.96
N SER A 119 -15.39 4.12 7.66
CA SER A 119 -15.05 2.83 7.04
C SER A 119 -13.55 2.69 6.77
N GLY A 120 -12.76 3.76 6.86
CA GLY A 120 -11.35 3.79 6.51
C GLY A 120 -11.04 3.80 5.02
N LYS A 121 -12.05 3.71 4.14
CA LYS A 121 -11.87 3.57 2.67
C LYS A 121 -10.96 4.63 2.08
N MET A 122 -11.11 5.90 2.50
CA MET A 122 -10.31 7.00 1.96
C MET A 122 -8.82 6.82 2.28
N GLY A 123 -8.46 6.57 3.54
CA GLY A 123 -7.06 6.38 3.93
C GLY A 123 -6.42 5.17 3.25
N TYR A 124 -7.18 4.07 3.07
CA TYR A 124 -6.69 2.89 2.34
C TYR A 124 -6.52 3.15 0.85
N ALA A 125 -7.43 3.91 0.22
CA ALA A 125 -7.29 4.32 -1.18
C ALA A 125 -6.09 5.26 -1.39
N LEU A 126 -5.86 6.20 -0.45
CA LEU A 126 -4.68 7.07 -0.46
C LEU A 126 -3.38 6.25 -0.30
N ALA A 127 -3.39 5.22 0.56
CA ALA A 127 -2.24 4.34 0.71
C ALA A 127 -1.93 3.57 -0.59
N GLN A 128 -2.95 3.03 -1.24
CA GLN A 128 -2.82 2.36 -2.54
C GLN A 128 -2.26 3.32 -3.60
N ALA A 129 -2.84 4.51 -3.74
CA ALA A 129 -2.40 5.51 -4.70
C ALA A 129 -0.96 5.99 -4.44
N ALA A 130 -0.56 6.16 -3.18
CA ALA A 130 0.80 6.52 -2.82
C ALA A 130 1.81 5.41 -3.18
N ILE A 131 1.45 4.13 -2.99
CA ILE A 131 2.25 2.98 -3.42
C ILE A 131 2.41 2.97 -4.95
N GLU A 132 1.32 3.16 -5.69
CA GLU A 132 1.33 3.25 -7.16
C GLU A 132 2.16 4.44 -7.66
N ALA A 133 2.20 5.52 -6.88
CA ALA A 133 3.08 6.66 -7.12
C ALA A 133 4.56 6.40 -6.76
N GLY A 134 4.91 5.22 -6.26
CA GLY A 134 6.29 4.81 -5.94
C GLY A 134 6.74 5.11 -4.51
N ALA A 135 5.84 5.50 -3.61
CA ALA A 135 6.16 5.79 -2.22
C ALA A 135 6.37 4.51 -1.38
N LYS A 136 7.17 4.65 -0.31
CA LYS A 136 7.21 3.70 0.80
C LYS A 136 6.14 4.11 1.82
N VAL A 137 5.06 3.32 1.92
CA VAL A 137 3.88 3.70 2.72
C VAL A 137 3.86 2.97 4.06
N ARG A 138 3.65 3.76 5.13
CA ARG A 138 3.24 3.27 6.46
C ARG A 138 1.78 3.68 6.69
N LEU A 139 0.90 2.71 6.88
CA LEU A 139 -0.51 2.91 7.15
C LEU A 139 -0.80 2.61 8.62
N ILE A 140 -1.27 3.60 9.36
CA ILE A 140 -1.70 3.48 10.77
C ILE A 140 -3.23 3.45 10.76
N SER A 141 -3.80 2.31 11.11
CA SER A 141 -5.24 2.11 10.97
C SER A 141 -5.92 1.80 12.29
N GLY A 142 -6.95 2.56 12.60
CA GLY A 142 -7.98 2.15 13.55
C GLY A 142 -8.75 0.92 13.06
N PRO A 143 -9.70 0.39 13.87
CA PRO A 143 -10.41 -0.86 13.56
C PRO A 143 -11.30 -0.74 12.32
N VAL A 144 -10.95 -1.44 11.26
CA VAL A 144 -11.72 -1.56 9.99
C VAL A 144 -11.60 -2.97 9.44
N ASP A 145 -12.57 -3.37 8.59
CA ASP A 145 -12.63 -4.68 7.93
C ASP A 145 -12.15 -4.62 6.46
N ILE A 146 -11.15 -3.76 6.19
CA ILE A 146 -10.54 -3.62 4.86
C ILE A 146 -9.17 -4.29 4.87
N ALA A 147 -8.87 -5.06 3.82
CA ALA A 147 -7.54 -5.60 3.60
C ALA A 147 -6.55 -4.46 3.30
N ALA A 148 -5.37 -4.50 3.92
CA ALA A 148 -4.34 -3.53 3.62
C ALA A 148 -3.83 -3.71 2.20
N PRO A 149 -3.45 -2.60 1.52
CA PRO A 149 -2.76 -2.70 0.24
C PRO A 149 -1.49 -3.55 0.36
N GLU A 150 -1.16 -4.31 -0.68
CA GLU A 150 0.13 -5.00 -0.76
C GLU A 150 1.27 -3.97 -0.72
N ARG A 151 2.42 -4.38 -0.20
CA ARG A 151 3.63 -3.52 -0.07
C ARG A 151 3.48 -2.33 0.87
N CYS A 152 2.44 -2.29 1.71
CA CYS A 152 2.30 -1.27 2.74
C CYS A 152 2.66 -1.85 4.12
N GLN A 153 3.36 -1.05 4.93
CA GLN A 153 3.60 -1.40 6.33
C GLN A 153 2.41 -0.96 7.16
N LEU A 154 1.58 -1.93 7.60
CA LEU A 154 0.38 -1.67 8.40
C LEU A 154 0.70 -1.73 9.91
N THR A 155 0.32 -0.67 10.63
CA THR A 155 0.25 -0.63 12.09
C THR A 155 -1.21 -0.50 12.52
N ARG A 156 -1.72 -1.47 13.29
CA ARG A 156 -3.08 -1.45 13.82
C ARG A 156 -3.09 -0.79 15.20
N VAL A 157 -4.03 0.11 15.41
CA VAL A 157 -4.24 0.85 16.65
C VAL A 157 -5.71 0.83 17.04
N VAL A 158 -6.04 1.20 18.27
CA VAL A 158 -7.43 1.22 18.73
C VAL A 158 -7.84 2.62 19.16
N SER A 159 -7.09 3.25 20.06
CA SER A 159 -7.41 4.57 20.61
C SER A 159 -6.71 5.71 19.87
N ALA A 160 -7.13 6.94 20.16
CA ALA A 160 -6.44 8.15 19.68
C ALA A 160 -5.00 8.24 20.21
N GLU A 161 -4.77 7.78 21.43
CA GLU A 161 -3.46 7.77 22.07
C GLU A 161 -2.51 6.77 21.39
N ASP A 162 -3.01 5.55 21.08
CA ASP A 162 -2.24 4.57 20.29
C ASP A 162 -1.90 5.14 18.91
N MET A 163 -2.88 5.80 18.26
CA MET A 163 -2.68 6.40 16.95
C MET A 163 -1.66 7.53 16.99
N LEU A 164 -1.69 8.38 18.02
CA LEU A 164 -0.70 9.43 18.21
C LEU A 164 0.70 8.84 18.37
N SER A 165 0.86 7.85 19.25
CA SER A 165 2.15 7.21 19.52
C SER A 165 2.73 6.58 18.26
N ALA A 166 1.92 5.81 17.52
CA ALA A 166 2.32 5.21 16.25
C ALA A 166 2.62 6.26 15.17
N SER A 167 1.88 7.38 15.16
CA SER A 167 2.10 8.47 14.20
C SER A 167 3.41 9.19 14.45
N LEU A 168 3.76 9.49 15.69
CA LEU A 168 5.05 10.10 16.05
C LEU A 168 6.24 9.21 15.68
N GLU A 169 6.13 7.91 15.97
CA GLU A 169 7.17 6.95 15.58
C GLU A 169 7.33 6.86 14.06
N ALA A 170 6.22 6.74 13.34
CA ALA A 170 6.24 6.60 11.89
C ALA A 170 6.67 7.87 11.15
N ALA A 171 6.33 9.05 11.68
CA ALA A 171 6.65 10.35 11.09
C ALA A 171 8.13 10.71 11.19
N ALA A 172 8.88 10.07 12.07
CA ALA A 172 10.31 10.29 12.19
C ALA A 172 11.05 9.92 10.89
N GLY A 173 11.54 10.94 10.18
CA GLY A 173 12.20 10.80 8.88
C GLY A 173 11.27 10.43 7.72
N ALA A 174 9.98 10.71 7.84
CA ALA A 174 9.03 10.67 6.73
C ALA A 174 9.05 12.00 5.94
N ASP A 175 8.62 11.95 4.68
CA ASP A 175 8.49 13.12 3.81
C ASP A 175 7.08 13.72 3.89
N VAL A 176 6.05 12.86 4.01
CA VAL A 176 4.65 13.26 3.99
C VAL A 176 3.87 12.53 5.08
N PHE A 177 3.00 13.25 5.78
CA PHE A 177 2.01 12.70 6.71
C PHE A 177 0.60 13.08 6.27
N ILE A 178 -0.28 12.11 6.07
CA ILE A 178 -1.66 12.32 5.64
C ILE A 178 -2.60 11.84 6.75
N ALA A 179 -3.28 12.78 7.38
CA ALA A 179 -4.25 12.51 8.43
C ALA A 179 -5.65 12.31 7.83
N ALA A 180 -6.02 11.06 7.56
CA ALA A 180 -7.32 10.67 7.00
C ALA A 180 -8.16 9.81 7.96
N ALA A 181 -7.69 9.60 9.19
CA ALA A 181 -8.44 8.90 10.22
C ALA A 181 -9.55 9.77 10.82
N ALA A 182 -10.65 9.16 11.21
CA ALA A 182 -11.70 9.78 11.99
C ALA A 182 -11.42 9.59 13.49
N VAL A 183 -10.56 10.44 14.02
CA VAL A 183 -10.16 10.41 15.43
C VAL A 183 -11.28 10.98 16.28
N ALA A 184 -11.61 10.32 17.39
CA ALA A 184 -12.56 10.86 18.34
C ALA A 184 -11.97 12.08 19.09
N ASP A 185 -12.72 13.18 19.16
CA ASP A 185 -12.28 14.42 19.82
C ASP A 185 -12.17 14.26 21.33
N TYR A 186 -12.96 13.35 21.89
CA TYR A 186 -13.07 13.13 23.34
C TYR A 186 -12.98 11.65 23.67
N ARG A 187 -12.44 11.39 24.87
CA ARG A 187 -12.40 10.07 25.52
C ARG A 187 -13.00 10.13 26.91
N ALA A 188 -13.37 9.00 27.49
CA ALA A 188 -13.80 8.96 28.89
C ALA A 188 -12.63 9.36 29.79
N SER A 189 -12.89 10.26 30.77
CA SER A 189 -11.89 10.66 31.75
C SER A 189 -11.50 9.51 32.68
N THR A 190 -12.37 8.50 32.83
CA THR A 190 -12.14 7.27 33.59
C THR A 190 -12.73 6.10 32.81
N ILE A 191 -11.92 5.08 32.58
CA ILE A 191 -12.36 3.81 31.95
C ILE A 191 -12.76 2.87 33.11
N GLU A 192 -14.01 2.42 33.09
CA GLU A 192 -14.50 1.47 34.09
C GLU A 192 -13.89 0.07 33.89
N PRO A 193 -13.30 -0.55 34.93
CA PRO A 193 -12.64 -1.85 34.81
C PRO A 193 -13.62 -3.00 34.59
N GLN A 194 -14.90 -2.78 34.85
CA GLN A 194 -15.99 -3.75 34.67
C GLN A 194 -17.10 -3.13 33.81
N LYS A 195 -17.86 -3.98 33.11
CA LYS A 195 -19.04 -3.53 32.38
C LYS A 195 -19.96 -2.71 33.27
N ILE A 196 -20.20 -1.45 32.91
CA ILE A 196 -21.10 -0.54 33.62
C ILE A 196 -22.49 -1.17 33.70
N LYS A 197 -22.96 -1.44 34.91
CA LYS A 197 -24.33 -1.96 35.14
C LYS A 197 -25.36 -0.85 34.93
N LYS A 198 -26.51 -1.21 34.35
CA LYS A 198 -27.62 -0.29 34.17
C LYS A 198 -28.14 0.14 35.56
N GLN A 199 -28.04 1.44 35.83
CA GLN A 199 -28.53 2.05 37.06
C GLN A 199 -29.46 3.22 36.67
N GLY A 200 -30.79 2.97 36.66
CA GLY A 200 -31.77 3.98 36.27
C GLY A 200 -31.91 4.18 34.76
N ASP A 201 -32.58 5.28 34.38
CA ASP A 201 -32.93 5.60 33.00
C ASP A 201 -31.92 6.50 32.30
N GLN A 202 -30.97 7.07 33.03
CA GLN A 202 -29.93 7.98 32.51
C GLN A 202 -28.55 7.55 32.99
N MET A 203 -27.56 7.82 32.16
CA MET A 203 -26.15 7.62 32.48
C MET A 203 -25.38 8.87 32.07
N THR A 204 -24.54 9.38 32.96
CA THR A 204 -23.62 10.49 32.67
C THR A 204 -22.21 9.95 32.54
N VAL A 205 -21.50 10.36 31.50
CA VAL A 205 -20.09 10.03 31.27
C VAL A 205 -19.32 11.34 31.21
N SER A 206 -18.28 11.46 32.04
CA SER A 206 -17.35 12.58 31.96
C SER A 206 -16.34 12.33 30.84
N LEU A 207 -16.19 13.30 29.96
CA LEU A 207 -15.29 13.22 28.83
C LEU A 207 -14.14 14.24 28.98
N GLU A 208 -12.96 13.88 28.51
CA GLU A 208 -11.81 14.76 28.34
C GLU A 208 -11.35 14.77 26.88
N LYS A 209 -10.73 15.88 26.47
CA LYS A 209 -10.28 16.06 25.08
C LYS A 209 -9.11 15.13 24.77
N ASN A 210 -9.15 14.48 23.63
CA ASN A 210 -8.03 13.75 23.06
C ASN A 210 -6.94 14.72 22.54
N PRO A 211 -5.68 14.27 22.47
CA PRO A 211 -4.62 15.06 21.87
C PRO A 211 -4.87 15.27 20.38
N ASP A 212 -4.52 16.45 19.88
CA ASP A 212 -4.52 16.74 18.46
C ASP A 212 -3.31 16.06 17.79
N ILE A 213 -3.57 14.98 17.06
CA ILE A 213 -2.53 14.18 16.40
C ILE A 213 -1.84 15.00 15.32
N VAL A 214 -2.61 15.74 14.52
CA VAL A 214 -2.07 16.51 13.38
C VAL A 214 -1.13 17.61 13.88
N ALA A 215 -1.60 18.41 14.84
CA ALA A 215 -0.81 19.48 15.43
C ALA A 215 0.43 18.93 16.14
N THR A 216 0.30 17.83 16.88
CA THR A 216 1.42 17.23 17.63
C THR A 216 2.49 16.66 16.70
N VAL A 217 2.10 15.94 15.64
CA VAL A 217 3.04 15.38 14.66
C VAL A 217 3.72 16.49 13.86
N ALA A 218 2.99 17.53 13.45
CA ALA A 218 3.56 18.68 12.74
C ALA A 218 4.57 19.44 13.58
N ALA A 219 4.26 19.69 14.86
CA ALA A 219 5.18 20.37 15.79
C ALA A 219 6.47 19.57 16.04
N ALA A 220 6.36 18.24 16.14
CA ALA A 220 7.50 17.36 16.35
C ALA A 220 8.41 17.22 15.11
N ASN A 221 7.90 17.48 13.91
CA ASN A 221 8.59 17.27 12.63
C ASN A 221 8.42 18.47 11.69
N PRO A 222 9.15 19.59 11.88
CA PRO A 222 8.97 20.84 11.12
C PRO A 222 9.23 20.72 9.60
N ALA A 223 9.97 19.71 9.15
CA ALA A 223 10.25 19.47 7.73
C ALA A 223 9.24 18.56 7.05
N LEU A 224 8.31 17.99 7.81
CA LEU A 224 7.28 17.06 7.31
C LEU A 224 6.18 17.81 6.59
N PHE A 225 5.84 17.38 5.37
CA PHE A 225 4.66 17.89 4.69
C PHE A 225 3.41 17.21 5.26
N VAL A 226 2.55 18.00 5.90
CA VAL A 226 1.36 17.49 6.59
C VAL A 226 0.10 17.85 5.81
N VAL A 227 -0.76 16.85 5.56
CA VAL A 227 -2.07 17.00 4.94
C VAL A 227 -3.13 16.52 5.93
N GLY A 228 -4.06 17.40 6.31
CA GLY A 228 -5.20 17.06 7.14
C GLY A 228 -6.50 17.08 6.33
N PHE A 229 -7.39 16.14 6.63
CA PHE A 229 -8.77 16.14 6.14
C PHE A 229 -9.70 16.49 7.30
N ALA A 230 -10.56 17.48 7.09
CA ALA A 230 -11.63 17.83 8.01
C ALA A 230 -12.98 17.46 7.38
N ALA A 231 -13.88 16.87 8.17
CA ALA A 231 -15.26 16.63 7.76
C ALA A 231 -16.15 17.67 8.45
N GLU A 232 -16.43 18.76 7.75
CA GLU A 232 -17.29 19.83 8.23
C GLU A 232 -18.68 19.70 7.62
N THR A 233 -19.72 20.01 8.43
CA THR A 233 -21.11 20.00 7.99
C THR A 233 -21.71 21.39 7.85
N GLN A 234 -21.02 22.41 8.33
CA GLN A 234 -21.41 23.82 8.28
C GLN A 234 -20.17 24.70 8.07
N ASP A 235 -20.36 25.90 7.53
CA ASP A 235 -19.34 26.96 7.38
C ASP A 235 -18.05 26.48 6.67
N ILE A 236 -18.24 25.83 5.50
CA ILE A 236 -17.12 25.46 4.61
C ILE A 236 -16.74 26.73 3.82
N GLU A 237 -15.75 27.49 4.31
CA GLU A 237 -15.07 28.55 3.57
C GLU A 237 -13.75 28.04 2.96
#